data_e2b869031d9918c4a1e5285b87ce79fa
#
_entry.id   e2b869031d9918c4a1e5285b87ce79fa
#
_cell.length_a   1.000
_cell.length_b   1.000
_cell.length_c   1.000
_cell.angle_alpha   90.00
_cell.angle_beta   90.00
_cell.angle_gamma   90.00
#
_symmetry.space_group_name_H-M   'P 1'
#
loop_
_entity.id
_entity.type
_entity.pdbx_description
1 polymer ?
#
loop_
_entity_poly.entity_id
_entity_poly.type
_entity_poly.pdbx_seq_one_letter_code
_entity_poly.pdbx_strand_id
1 'polypeptide(L)'
;AAGLRRSGIFERVFTAPVGGDMGSAVGAAVLAHRAHNGAGDGKVDASGLYLGPPPGEPPAEAAPYRLRSDGGIHAAAARMLAEGAVVGWARGRLELGARALGARSILADPRVPDMQAVLNTKIKFRESFRPFAPAILAEDCPAWFEAEGSSDYMEYTAYLLPEHRLRTPATGASLADRLRAPRCRLQSIVHVDYSARLQTVRRAVHPDLHRL
;
A
#
# COMPACT_ATOMS: atom_id res chain seq x y z
N ALA A 1 14.35 8.07 -0.64
CA ALA A 1 14.61 7.46 0.68
C ALA A 1 15.34 6.11 0.54
N ALA A 2 14.84 5.15 -0.26
CA ALA A 2 15.46 3.82 -0.42
C ALA A 2 16.92 3.89 -0.89
N GLY A 3 17.25 4.75 -1.88
CA GLY A 3 18.63 4.93 -2.36
C GLY A 3 19.57 5.48 -1.27
N LEU A 4 19.10 6.45 -0.47
CA LEU A 4 19.88 6.99 0.65
C LEU A 4 20.13 5.93 1.73
N ARG A 5 19.13 5.11 2.02
CA ARG A 5 19.26 4.02 3.00
C ARG A 5 20.30 2.99 2.53
N ARG A 6 20.21 2.55 1.27
CA ARG A 6 21.15 1.58 0.68
C ARG A 6 22.58 2.12 0.48
N SER A 7 22.76 3.44 0.40
CA SER A 7 24.10 4.01 0.21
C SER A 7 25.02 3.80 1.40
N GLY A 8 24.49 3.53 2.60
CA GLY A 8 25.26 3.41 3.83
C GLY A 8 25.93 4.72 4.30
N ILE A 9 25.65 5.86 3.62
CA ILE A 9 26.24 7.17 3.97
C ILE A 9 25.67 7.67 5.31
N PHE A 10 24.41 7.36 5.59
CA PHE A 10 23.72 7.79 6.79
C PHE A 10 23.42 6.59 7.69
N GLU A 11 23.75 6.70 8.97
CA GLU A 11 23.45 5.70 9.98
C GLU A 11 21.92 5.50 10.13
N ARG A 12 21.16 6.57 9.99
CA ARG A 12 19.70 6.56 10.06
C ARG A 12 19.08 7.41 8.98
N VAL A 13 18.07 6.88 8.31
CA VAL A 13 17.25 7.62 7.35
C VAL A 13 15.80 7.61 7.85
N PHE A 14 15.33 8.76 8.27
CA PHE A 14 13.94 8.97 8.64
C PHE A 14 13.15 9.50 7.45
N THR A 15 12.02 8.88 7.17
CA THR A 15 11.07 9.38 6.18
C THR A 15 9.76 9.65 6.91
N ALA A 16 9.32 10.90 6.89
CA ALA A 16 8.03 11.24 7.46
C ALA A 16 6.91 10.46 6.73
N PRO A 17 6.01 9.80 7.45
CA PRO A 17 4.92 9.03 6.84
C PRO A 17 4.05 9.89 5.91
N VAL A 18 3.90 11.17 6.23
CA VAL A 18 3.17 12.17 5.43
C VAL A 18 4.19 13.10 4.78
N GLY A 19 4.80 12.67 3.68
CA GLY A 19 5.67 13.54 2.90
C GLY A 19 4.87 14.43 1.94
N GLY A 20 5.41 15.63 1.64
CA GLY A 20 4.80 16.57 0.69
C GLY A 20 3.77 17.51 1.33
N ASP A 21 2.83 18.02 0.53
CA ASP A 21 1.91 19.10 0.91
C ASP A 21 1.07 18.81 2.15
N MET A 22 0.66 17.56 2.34
CA MET A 22 -0.11 17.18 3.51
C MET A 22 0.70 17.25 4.79
N GLY A 23 1.97 16.83 4.75
CA GLY A 23 2.88 17.00 5.88
C GLY A 23 3.15 18.45 6.20
N SER A 24 3.23 19.30 5.19
CA SER A 24 3.35 20.75 5.36
C SER A 24 2.13 21.34 6.07
N ALA A 25 0.91 20.90 5.70
CA ALA A 25 -0.33 21.34 6.36
C ALA A 25 -0.37 20.92 7.84
N VAL A 26 -0.01 19.67 8.15
CA VAL A 26 0.10 19.18 9.53
C VAL A 26 1.16 19.97 10.31
N GLY A 27 2.33 20.17 9.71
CA GLY A 27 3.42 20.96 10.31
C GLY A 27 3.00 22.40 10.61
N ALA A 28 2.31 23.05 9.68
CA ALA A 28 1.79 24.40 9.88
C ALA A 28 0.78 24.47 11.02
N ALA A 29 -0.14 23.49 11.10
CA ALA A 29 -1.11 23.42 12.20
C ALA A 29 -0.42 23.24 13.56
N VAL A 30 0.60 22.39 13.65
CA VAL A 30 1.40 22.18 14.87
C VAL A 30 2.14 23.44 15.26
N LEU A 31 2.76 24.15 14.31
CA LEU A 31 3.47 25.40 14.56
C LEU A 31 2.51 26.49 15.04
N ALA A 32 1.35 26.65 14.40
CA ALA A 32 0.32 27.59 14.80
C ALA A 32 -0.21 27.30 16.21
N HIS A 33 -0.47 26.04 16.51
CA HIS A 33 -0.90 25.61 17.84
C HIS A 33 0.13 25.97 18.92
N ARG A 34 1.42 25.69 18.67
CA ARG A 34 2.51 26.04 19.59
C ARG A 34 2.70 27.54 19.76
N ALA A 35 2.55 28.30 18.69
CA ALA A 35 2.66 29.76 18.74
C ALA A 35 1.52 30.39 19.57
N HIS A 36 0.32 29.82 19.49
CA HIS A 36 -0.86 30.33 20.21
C HIS A 36 -0.92 29.86 21.68
N ASN A 37 -0.58 28.61 21.94
CA ASN A 37 -0.73 27.99 23.27
C ASN A 37 0.60 27.87 24.05
N GLY A 38 1.70 28.39 23.53
CA GLY A 38 3.05 28.20 24.06
C GLY A 38 3.63 26.85 23.69
N ALA A 39 4.94 26.71 23.83
CA ALA A 39 5.66 25.46 23.59
C ALA A 39 5.43 24.49 24.78
N GLY A 40 4.22 24.01 24.92
CA GLY A 40 3.94 22.90 25.83
C GLY A 40 4.66 21.63 25.38
N ASP A 41 4.91 20.70 26.30
CA ASP A 41 5.50 19.37 26.03
C ASP A 41 4.65 18.46 25.13
N GLY A 42 3.64 19.01 24.46
CA GLY A 42 2.74 18.31 23.56
C GLY A 42 3.50 17.67 22.40
N LYS A 43 3.95 16.45 22.60
CA LYS A 43 4.38 15.60 21.48
C LYS A 43 3.16 15.34 20.62
N VAL A 44 3.20 15.78 19.37
CA VAL A 44 2.23 15.34 18.38
C VAL A 44 2.50 13.87 18.13
N ASP A 45 1.57 13.01 18.48
CA ASP A 45 1.66 11.61 18.14
C ASP A 45 1.38 11.45 16.63
N ALA A 46 2.46 11.42 15.87
CA ALA A 46 2.46 11.12 14.44
C ALA A 46 2.87 9.67 14.18
N SER A 47 2.72 8.79 15.15
CA SER A 47 3.13 7.38 15.06
C SER A 47 2.31 6.58 14.04
N GLY A 48 1.13 7.10 13.63
CA GLY A 48 0.28 6.45 12.66
C GLY A 48 -0.40 7.42 11.70
N LEU A 49 -0.82 6.93 10.55
CA LEU A 49 -1.57 7.69 9.56
C LEU A 49 -3.09 7.48 9.61
N TYR A 50 -3.60 6.64 10.49
CA TYR A 50 -5.04 6.37 10.62
C TYR A 50 -5.71 7.38 11.56
N LEU A 51 -5.65 8.65 11.18
CA LEU A 51 -6.07 9.78 12.01
C LEU A 51 -7.48 10.30 11.67
N GLY A 52 -8.03 9.88 10.53
CA GLY A 52 -9.37 10.29 10.10
C GLY A 52 -10.50 9.69 10.95
N PRO A 53 -11.76 10.02 10.67
CA PRO A 53 -12.90 9.46 11.38
C PRO A 53 -13.02 7.94 11.14
N PRO A 54 -13.63 7.19 12.06
CA PRO A 54 -14.04 5.81 11.79
C PRO A 54 -15.16 5.79 10.72
N PRO A 55 -15.47 4.62 10.13
CA PRO A 55 -16.65 4.48 9.31
C PRO A 55 -17.90 4.89 10.08
N GLY A 56 -18.74 5.71 9.46
CA GLY A 56 -20.08 6.00 9.98
C GLY A 56 -21.04 4.82 9.77
N GLU A 57 -22.26 4.99 10.23
CA GLU A 57 -23.35 4.06 9.91
C GLU A 57 -23.59 4.04 8.39
N PRO A 58 -23.91 2.89 7.82
CA PRO A 58 -24.26 2.79 6.41
C PRO A 58 -25.42 3.74 6.08
N PRO A 59 -25.36 4.47 4.98
CA PRO A 59 -26.46 5.31 4.56
C PRO A 59 -27.71 4.47 4.22
N ALA A 60 -28.89 5.06 4.30
CA ALA A 60 -30.16 4.37 4.04
C ALA A 60 -30.20 3.72 2.64
N GLU A 61 -29.55 4.31 1.67
CA GLU A 61 -29.41 3.81 0.30
C GLU A 61 -28.62 2.50 0.22
N ALA A 62 -27.84 2.16 1.24
CA ALA A 62 -27.13 0.89 1.34
C ALA A 62 -28.05 -0.27 1.80
N ALA A 63 -29.28 -0.01 2.22
CA ALA A 63 -30.22 -1.03 2.69
C ALA A 63 -30.48 -2.19 1.71
N PRO A 64 -30.45 -1.98 0.36
CA PRO A 64 -30.57 -3.06 -0.60
C PRO A 64 -29.40 -4.03 -0.61
N TYR A 65 -28.25 -3.60 -0.09
CA TYR A 65 -27.02 -4.42 -0.06
C TYR A 65 -27.04 -5.32 1.17
N ARG A 66 -26.63 -6.58 0.95
CA ARG A 66 -26.60 -7.55 2.03
C ARG A 66 -25.46 -7.24 2.99
N LEU A 67 -25.79 -6.82 4.20
CA LEU A 67 -24.84 -6.66 5.30
C LEU A 67 -24.58 -8.02 5.96
N ARG A 68 -23.31 -8.42 6.05
CA ARG A 68 -22.88 -9.58 6.84
C ARG A 68 -22.33 -9.07 8.18
N SER A 69 -22.93 -9.52 9.27
CA SER A 69 -22.53 -9.18 10.65
C SER A 69 -21.82 -10.33 11.39
N ASP A 70 -21.60 -11.45 10.71
CA ASP A 70 -21.21 -12.73 11.29
C ASP A 70 -19.71 -12.87 11.64
N GLY A 71 -18.95 -11.77 11.65
CA GLY A 71 -17.51 -11.81 11.95
C GLY A 71 -16.64 -12.51 10.90
N GLY A 72 -17.24 -13.18 9.92
CA GLY A 72 -16.57 -13.92 8.85
C GLY A 72 -16.04 -13.06 7.70
N ILE A 73 -16.02 -11.72 7.86
CA ILE A 73 -15.69 -10.79 6.78
C ILE A 73 -14.26 -10.99 6.22
N HIS A 74 -13.27 -11.30 7.07
CA HIS A 74 -11.89 -11.56 6.64
C HIS A 74 -11.81 -12.83 5.78
N ALA A 75 -12.39 -13.93 6.25
CA ALA A 75 -12.43 -15.19 5.50
C ALA A 75 -13.23 -15.07 4.21
N ALA A 76 -14.33 -14.30 4.21
CA ALA A 76 -15.12 -14.06 3.01
C ALA A 76 -14.32 -13.23 1.99
N ALA A 77 -13.66 -12.14 2.42
CA ALA A 77 -12.83 -11.30 1.56
C ALA A 77 -11.63 -12.09 1.01
N ALA A 78 -10.94 -12.85 1.85
CA ALA A 78 -9.81 -13.69 1.43
C ALA A 78 -10.23 -14.70 0.35
N ARG A 79 -11.37 -15.35 0.50
CA ARG A 79 -11.90 -16.28 -0.50
C ARG A 79 -12.24 -15.57 -1.82
N MET A 80 -12.94 -14.44 -1.76
CA MET A 80 -13.26 -13.66 -2.95
C MET A 80 -12.01 -13.21 -3.70
N LEU A 81 -10.99 -12.74 -2.97
CA LEU A 81 -9.70 -12.37 -3.55
C LEU A 81 -9.03 -13.57 -4.22
N ALA A 82 -8.98 -14.73 -3.56
CA ALA A 82 -8.41 -15.96 -4.10
C ALA A 82 -9.15 -16.48 -5.36
N GLU A 83 -10.43 -16.19 -5.46
CA GLU A 83 -11.27 -16.48 -6.65
C GLU A 83 -11.09 -15.42 -7.75
N GLY A 84 -10.20 -14.44 -7.57
CA GLY A 84 -9.88 -13.38 -8.56
C GLY A 84 -10.83 -12.19 -8.53
N ALA A 85 -11.66 -12.05 -7.53
CA ALA A 85 -12.52 -10.87 -7.38
C ALA A 85 -11.69 -9.63 -6.95
N VAL A 86 -12.23 -8.45 -7.27
CA VAL A 86 -11.75 -7.18 -6.75
C VAL A 86 -12.63 -6.76 -5.59
N VAL A 87 -12.03 -6.49 -4.44
CA VAL A 87 -12.73 -6.21 -3.19
C VAL A 87 -12.49 -4.77 -2.76
N GLY A 88 -13.56 -4.01 -2.54
CA GLY A 88 -13.52 -2.76 -1.81
C GLY A 88 -13.41 -3.05 -0.31
N TRP A 89 -12.30 -2.62 0.30
CA TRP A 89 -12.02 -2.87 1.71
C TRP A 89 -12.06 -1.57 2.51
N ALA A 90 -12.94 -1.50 3.50
CA ALA A 90 -13.12 -0.34 4.38
C ALA A 90 -13.15 -0.78 5.84
N ARG A 91 -12.09 -0.50 6.59
CA ARG A 91 -11.96 -0.90 8.00
C ARG A 91 -11.19 0.15 8.80
N GLY A 92 -11.59 0.32 10.07
CA GLY A 92 -10.92 1.23 10.97
C GLY A 92 -11.00 2.70 10.57
N ARG A 93 -10.15 3.54 11.14
CA ARG A 93 -10.10 4.99 10.87
C ARG A 93 -9.50 5.27 9.50
N LEU A 94 -9.95 6.36 8.86
CA LEU A 94 -9.42 6.83 7.58
C LEU A 94 -7.92 7.14 7.66
N GLU A 95 -7.21 6.79 6.61
CA GLU A 95 -5.84 7.20 6.42
C GLU A 95 -5.73 8.70 6.16
N LEU A 96 -4.77 9.36 6.81
CA LEU A 96 -4.30 10.68 6.42
C LEU A 96 -3.33 10.53 5.25
N GLY A 97 -3.56 11.24 4.17
CA GLY A 97 -2.64 11.21 3.05
C GLY A 97 -3.29 10.81 1.73
N ALA A 98 -2.49 10.91 0.66
CA ALA A 98 -2.92 10.61 -0.70
C ALA A 98 -2.95 9.10 -1.03
N ARG A 99 -2.66 8.24 -0.05
CA ARG A 99 -2.53 6.79 -0.28
C ARG A 99 -3.55 6.00 0.53
N ALA A 100 -4.19 5.05 -0.14
CA ALA A 100 -4.91 3.98 0.55
C ALA A 100 -3.87 3.04 1.18
N LEU A 101 -4.04 2.76 2.47
CA LEU A 101 -3.10 1.96 3.27
C LEU A 101 -3.81 0.79 3.98
N GLY A 102 -4.95 0.35 3.45
CA GLY A 102 -5.70 -0.78 3.98
C GLY A 102 -6.91 -0.41 4.86
N ALA A 103 -7.14 0.88 5.13
CA ALA A 103 -8.39 1.31 5.78
C ALA A 103 -9.48 1.66 4.74
N ARG A 104 -9.09 2.16 3.57
CA ARG A 104 -9.99 2.45 2.43
C ARG A 104 -9.29 2.03 1.14
N SER A 105 -9.23 0.75 0.87
CA SER A 105 -8.44 0.19 -0.22
C SER A 105 -9.29 -0.59 -1.22
N ILE A 106 -8.80 -0.67 -2.43
CA ILE A 106 -9.24 -1.65 -3.41
C ILE A 106 -8.19 -2.76 -3.40
N LEU A 107 -8.61 -3.97 -3.07
CA LEU A 107 -7.75 -5.14 -2.96
C LEU A 107 -8.01 -6.09 -4.12
N ALA A 108 -6.95 -6.74 -4.60
CA ALA A 108 -7.01 -7.76 -5.63
C ALA A 108 -5.84 -8.73 -5.49
N ASP A 109 -6.00 -9.95 -5.97
CA ASP A 109 -4.93 -10.95 -5.96
C ASP A 109 -3.92 -10.67 -7.08
N PRO A 110 -2.64 -10.44 -6.74
CA PRO A 110 -1.60 -10.17 -7.73
C PRO A 110 -1.21 -11.38 -8.57
N ARG A 111 -1.66 -12.58 -8.22
CA ARG A 111 -1.41 -13.83 -8.96
C ARG A 111 -2.27 -13.95 -10.22
N VAL A 112 -3.38 -13.20 -10.28
CA VAL A 112 -4.26 -13.19 -11.46
C VAL A 112 -3.54 -12.44 -12.60
N PRO A 113 -3.28 -13.09 -13.75
CA PRO A 113 -2.40 -12.55 -14.79
C PRO A 113 -2.80 -11.16 -15.31
N ASP A 114 -4.09 -10.94 -15.58
CA ASP A 114 -4.59 -9.69 -16.16
C ASP A 114 -5.07 -8.67 -15.13
N MET A 115 -4.89 -8.93 -13.84
CA MET A 115 -5.42 -8.08 -12.76
C MET A 115 -4.92 -6.64 -12.86
N GLN A 116 -3.67 -6.43 -13.27
CA GLN A 116 -3.11 -5.10 -13.48
C GLN A 116 -3.91 -4.31 -14.53
N ALA A 117 -4.21 -4.92 -15.66
CA ALA A 117 -4.99 -4.30 -16.72
C ALA A 117 -6.43 -4.05 -16.29
N VAL A 118 -7.06 -5.03 -15.65
CA VAL A 118 -8.44 -4.93 -15.14
C VAL A 118 -8.57 -3.75 -14.18
N LEU A 119 -7.72 -3.64 -13.18
CA LEU A 119 -7.77 -2.56 -12.19
C LEU A 119 -7.50 -1.19 -12.82
N ASN A 120 -6.52 -1.10 -13.74
CA ASN A 120 -6.18 0.18 -14.36
C ASN A 120 -7.26 0.66 -15.32
N THR A 121 -7.82 -0.22 -16.15
CA THR A 121 -8.76 0.19 -17.19
C THR A 121 -10.21 0.29 -16.71
N LYS A 122 -10.66 -0.63 -15.84
CA LYS A 122 -12.06 -0.68 -15.40
C LYS A 122 -12.34 0.08 -14.10
N ILE A 123 -11.33 0.32 -13.27
CA ILE A 123 -11.53 0.93 -11.94
C ILE A 123 -10.80 2.26 -11.82
N LYS A 124 -9.52 2.32 -12.23
CA LYS A 124 -8.70 3.53 -12.08
C LYS A 124 -8.72 4.44 -13.30
N PHE A 125 -9.22 3.97 -14.46
CA PHE A 125 -9.28 4.71 -15.72
C PHE A 125 -7.95 5.38 -16.08
N ARG A 126 -6.88 4.59 -16.08
CA ARG A 126 -5.52 5.04 -16.36
C ARG A 126 -4.75 4.00 -17.19
N GLU A 127 -3.50 4.30 -17.51
CA GLU A 127 -2.64 3.45 -18.35
C GLU A 127 -2.48 2.04 -17.75
N SER A 128 -2.69 1.00 -18.58
CA SER A 128 -2.75 -0.39 -18.16
C SER A 128 -1.45 -0.94 -17.59
N PHE A 129 -0.31 -0.32 -17.90
CA PHE A 129 1.02 -0.79 -17.49
C PHE A 129 1.44 -0.34 -16.07
N ARG A 130 0.70 0.56 -15.43
CA ARG A 130 1.06 1.04 -14.09
C ARG A 130 0.92 -0.07 -13.05
N PRO A 131 1.98 -0.38 -12.27
CA PRO A 131 1.88 -1.38 -11.21
C PRO A 131 1.10 -0.84 -10.00
N PHE A 132 0.63 -1.77 -9.19
CA PHE A 132 0.02 -1.49 -7.90
C PHE A 132 1.02 -1.74 -6.78
N ALA A 133 0.78 -1.13 -5.62
CA ALA A 133 1.61 -1.35 -4.44
C ALA A 133 1.20 -2.67 -3.78
N PRO A 134 2.14 -3.60 -3.51
CA PRO A 134 1.85 -4.78 -2.72
C PRO A 134 1.63 -4.41 -1.25
N ALA A 135 0.59 -4.99 -0.65
CA ALA A 135 0.49 -5.16 0.78
C ALA A 135 1.02 -6.57 1.10
N ILE A 136 2.03 -6.66 1.95
CA ILE A 136 2.68 -7.91 2.32
C ILE A 136 2.84 -7.97 3.84
N LEU A 137 2.61 -9.12 4.44
CA LEU A 137 2.89 -9.32 5.86
C LEU A 137 4.36 -8.97 6.15
N ALA A 138 4.61 -8.23 7.22
CA ALA A 138 5.96 -7.77 7.52
C ALA A 138 6.92 -8.94 7.73
N GLU A 139 6.42 -10.03 8.34
CA GLU A 139 7.14 -11.27 8.56
C GLU A 139 7.50 -12.03 7.28
N ASP A 140 6.66 -11.93 6.24
CA ASP A 140 6.88 -12.60 4.96
C ASP A 140 7.71 -11.75 3.97
N CYS A 141 7.84 -10.45 4.25
CA CYS A 141 8.50 -9.52 3.34
C CYS A 141 9.93 -9.94 2.95
N PRO A 142 10.79 -10.40 3.87
CA PRO A 142 12.15 -10.82 3.53
C PRO A 142 12.24 -12.05 2.60
N ALA A 143 11.18 -12.85 2.52
CA ALA A 143 11.12 -13.99 1.61
C ALA A 143 10.84 -13.59 0.15
N TRP A 144 10.42 -12.35 -0.09
CA TRP A 144 10.03 -11.88 -1.42
C TRP A 144 10.84 -10.69 -1.93
N PHE A 145 11.28 -9.81 -1.01
CA PHE A 145 11.88 -8.52 -1.37
C PHE A 145 13.17 -8.25 -0.61
N GLU A 146 14.10 -7.59 -1.27
CA GLU A 146 15.30 -7.01 -0.68
C GLU A 146 14.91 -5.78 0.19
N ALA A 147 14.18 -6.03 1.28
CA ALA A 147 13.64 -4.98 2.14
C ALA A 147 14.41 -4.88 3.45
N GLU A 148 14.86 -3.68 3.77
CA GLU A 148 15.47 -3.34 5.05
C GLU A 148 14.45 -2.64 5.95
N GLY A 149 13.90 -3.37 6.92
CA GLY A 149 12.93 -2.85 7.88
C GLY A 149 11.52 -2.69 7.32
N SER A 150 10.66 -2.00 8.08
CA SER A 150 9.25 -1.82 7.74
C SER A 150 9.02 -0.63 6.80
N SER A 151 7.96 -0.73 5.99
CA SER A 151 7.41 0.31 5.12
C SER A 151 5.89 0.34 5.26
N ASP A 152 5.41 0.63 6.46
CA ASP A 152 3.98 0.52 6.80
C ASP A 152 3.11 1.51 6.03
N TYR A 153 3.70 2.61 5.58
CA TYR A 153 3.03 3.71 4.88
C TYR A 153 3.56 3.93 3.46
N MET A 154 4.11 2.88 2.83
CA MET A 154 4.66 2.94 1.47
C MET A 154 5.79 3.96 1.31
N GLU A 155 6.68 4.09 2.30
CA GLU A 155 7.79 5.06 2.29
C GLU A 155 8.94 4.63 1.37
N TYR A 156 9.10 3.31 1.18
CA TYR A 156 10.25 2.73 0.49
C TYR A 156 9.85 1.86 -0.68
N THR A 157 10.77 1.78 -1.63
CA THR A 157 10.77 0.75 -2.68
C THR A 157 11.81 -0.30 -2.36
N ALA A 158 11.50 -1.57 -2.66
CA ALA A 158 12.42 -2.68 -2.58
C ALA A 158 12.40 -3.47 -3.89
N TYR A 159 13.45 -4.23 -4.15
CA TYR A 159 13.50 -5.10 -5.32
C TYR A 159 13.00 -6.50 -4.98
N LEU A 160 12.25 -7.07 -5.92
CA LEU A 160 11.88 -8.48 -5.86
C LEU A 160 13.14 -9.34 -5.84
N LEU A 161 13.19 -10.35 -4.99
CA LEU A 161 14.33 -11.27 -4.93
C LEU A 161 14.56 -11.98 -6.27
N PRO A 162 15.81 -12.28 -6.64
CA PRO A 162 16.15 -12.88 -7.93
C PRO A 162 15.42 -14.20 -8.23
N GLU A 163 15.20 -15.04 -7.24
CA GLU A 163 14.52 -16.32 -7.35
C GLU A 163 13.05 -16.22 -7.77
N HIS A 164 12.43 -15.06 -7.55
CA HIS A 164 11.04 -14.78 -7.97
C HIS A 164 10.95 -14.09 -9.32
N ARG A 165 12.08 -13.72 -9.94
CA ARG A 165 12.12 -13.04 -11.24
C ARG A 165 12.03 -14.06 -12.36
N LEU A 166 11.22 -13.75 -13.35
CA LEU A 166 11.23 -14.47 -14.63
C LEU A 166 12.27 -13.85 -15.57
N ARG A 167 12.78 -14.64 -16.51
CA ARG A 167 13.74 -14.13 -17.50
C ARG A 167 13.14 -12.98 -18.29
N THR A 168 13.88 -11.88 -18.36
CA THR A 168 13.55 -10.73 -19.20
C THR A 168 13.59 -11.14 -20.68
N PRO A 169 12.73 -10.59 -21.56
CA PRO A 169 12.84 -10.78 -23.00
C PRO A 169 14.23 -10.43 -23.52
N ALA A 170 14.66 -11.14 -24.56
CA ALA A 170 15.98 -10.98 -25.16
C ALA A 170 16.30 -9.52 -25.53
N THR A 171 17.59 -9.19 -25.52
CA THR A 171 18.12 -7.91 -25.98
C THR A 171 17.62 -7.65 -27.41
N GLY A 172 16.90 -6.53 -27.62
CA GLY A 172 16.29 -6.18 -28.91
C GLY A 172 14.77 -6.20 -28.94
N ALA A 173 14.10 -6.70 -27.90
CA ALA A 173 12.64 -6.60 -27.79
C ALA A 173 12.17 -5.13 -27.73
N SER A 174 11.06 -4.84 -28.40
CA SER A 174 10.44 -3.49 -28.35
C SER A 174 10.04 -3.12 -26.92
N LEU A 175 9.88 -1.82 -26.65
CA LEU A 175 9.37 -1.37 -25.35
C LEU A 175 8.00 -1.99 -25.03
N ALA A 176 7.14 -2.13 -26.03
CA ALA A 176 5.83 -2.75 -25.87
C ALA A 176 5.94 -4.21 -25.46
N ASP A 177 6.87 -4.99 -26.04
CA ASP A 177 7.10 -6.38 -25.69
C ASP A 177 7.67 -6.50 -24.27
N ARG A 178 8.59 -5.61 -23.91
CA ARG A 178 9.15 -5.56 -22.54
C ARG A 178 8.11 -5.21 -21.48
N LEU A 179 7.16 -4.32 -21.79
CA LEU A 179 6.07 -3.96 -20.89
C LEU A 179 5.06 -5.10 -20.72
N ARG A 180 4.84 -5.90 -21.76
CA ARG A 180 3.90 -7.03 -21.75
C ARG A 180 4.51 -8.32 -21.21
N ALA A 181 5.82 -8.45 -21.29
CA ALA A 181 6.50 -9.67 -20.86
C ALA A 181 6.27 -9.93 -19.35
N PRO A 182 5.95 -11.16 -18.97
CA PRO A 182 5.82 -11.50 -17.57
C PRO A 182 7.17 -11.40 -16.87
N ARG A 183 7.25 -10.57 -15.85
CA ARG A 183 8.47 -10.31 -15.05
C ARG A 183 8.58 -11.22 -13.85
N CYS A 184 7.43 -11.60 -13.31
CA CYS A 184 7.30 -12.51 -12.18
C CYS A 184 5.86 -13.03 -12.12
N ARG A 185 5.59 -13.97 -11.21
CA ARG A 185 4.22 -14.49 -10.98
C ARG A 185 3.27 -13.46 -10.36
N LEU A 186 3.80 -12.35 -9.85
CA LEU A 186 3.05 -11.27 -9.19
C LEU A 186 3.17 -9.97 -10.00
N GLN A 187 2.94 -10.05 -11.30
CA GLN A 187 3.24 -8.97 -12.25
C GLN A 187 2.56 -7.64 -11.94
N SER A 188 1.35 -7.67 -11.40
CA SER A 188 0.55 -6.47 -11.10
C SER A 188 1.18 -5.55 -10.06
N ILE A 189 2.13 -6.05 -9.27
CA ILE A 189 2.75 -5.33 -8.14
C ILE A 189 4.24 -5.02 -8.35
N VAL A 190 4.81 -5.38 -9.50
CA VAL A 190 6.25 -5.23 -9.77
C VAL A 190 6.48 -4.35 -11.00
N HIS A 191 7.36 -3.38 -10.88
CA HIS A 191 7.78 -2.49 -11.97
C HIS A 191 8.70 -3.21 -12.98
N VAL A 192 9.00 -2.56 -14.12
CA VAL A 192 9.86 -3.14 -15.18
C VAL A 192 11.30 -3.41 -14.73
N ASP A 193 11.75 -2.72 -13.67
CA ASP A 193 13.07 -2.88 -13.06
C ASP A 193 13.05 -3.80 -11.83
N TYR A 194 11.99 -4.57 -11.66
CA TYR A 194 11.74 -5.45 -10.50
C TYR A 194 11.56 -4.71 -9.16
N SER A 195 11.44 -3.40 -9.17
CA SER A 195 11.10 -2.66 -7.95
C SER A 195 9.60 -2.73 -7.64
N ALA A 196 9.27 -2.66 -6.37
CA ALA A 196 7.91 -2.51 -5.87
C ALA A 196 7.89 -1.49 -4.72
N ARG A 197 6.82 -0.71 -4.63
CA ARG A 197 6.58 0.17 -3.50
C ARG A 197 5.80 -0.60 -2.44
N LEU A 198 6.49 -1.08 -1.42
CA LEU A 198 5.91 -1.96 -0.42
C LEU A 198 5.03 -1.21 0.59
N GLN A 199 3.93 -1.85 0.97
CA GLN A 199 3.31 -1.66 2.26
C GLN A 199 3.55 -2.91 3.10
N THR A 200 4.40 -2.83 4.13
CA THR A 200 4.51 -3.90 5.12
C THR A 200 3.33 -3.83 6.08
N VAL A 201 2.65 -4.95 6.26
CA VAL A 201 1.47 -5.03 7.11
C VAL A 201 1.88 -5.67 8.44
N ARG A 202 2.00 -4.84 9.47
CA ARG A 202 2.26 -5.30 10.83
C ARG A 202 0.96 -5.39 11.63
N ARG A 203 0.80 -6.45 12.40
CA ARG A 203 -0.39 -6.67 13.23
C ARG A 203 -0.65 -5.52 14.20
N ALA A 204 0.41 -4.93 14.75
CA ALA A 204 0.31 -3.82 15.70
C ALA A 204 -0.19 -2.51 15.04
N VAL A 205 0.06 -2.33 13.74
CA VAL A 205 -0.30 -1.11 13.00
C VAL A 205 -1.66 -1.26 12.31
N HIS A 206 -1.89 -2.42 11.71
CA HIS A 206 -3.10 -2.66 10.93
C HIS A 206 -3.64 -4.09 11.15
N PRO A 207 -4.27 -4.37 12.31
CA PRO A 207 -4.68 -5.73 12.67
C PRO A 207 -5.70 -6.35 11.71
N ASP A 208 -6.63 -5.56 11.17
CA ASP A 208 -7.63 -6.06 10.23
C ASP A 208 -7.03 -6.49 8.88
N LEU A 209 -6.11 -5.70 8.32
CA LEU A 209 -5.43 -6.05 7.07
C LEU A 209 -4.46 -7.21 7.27
N HIS A 210 -3.82 -7.27 8.44
CA HIS A 210 -2.92 -8.38 8.79
C HIS A 210 -3.66 -9.70 8.93
N ARG A 211 -4.92 -9.66 9.39
CA ARG A 211 -5.76 -10.85 9.53
C ARG A 211 -6.32 -11.35 8.19
N LEU A 212 -6.53 -10.47 7.23
CA LEU A 212 -6.95 -10.80 5.87
C LEU A 212 -5.89 -11.58 5.14
#